data_09e8d9b1786f10cd416d50bfdbe7c0a3
#
_entry.id   09e8d9b1786f10cd416d50bfdbe7c0a3
#
_cell.length_a   1.000
_cell.length_b   1.000
_cell.length_c   1.000
_cell.angle_alpha   90.00
_cell.angle_beta   90.00
_cell.angle_gamma   90.00
#
_symmetry.space_group_name_H-M   'P 1'
#
loop_
_entity.id
_entity.type
_entity.pdbx_description
1 polymer ?
#
loop_
_entity_poly.entity_id
_entity_poly.type
_entity_poly.pdbx_seq_one_letter_code
_entity_poly.pdbx_strand_id
1 'polypeptide(L)'
;MKTLRILLLCVVSCSSMVVSSQESTNEYTLYYSLTELPNALVYVPAPPSPSSALFAYDTAQYQWGKRMRSTERGAQARTHATEDIGVMLKQFSEPFGLVLSEDKTPAIYRLAYRGAWNICFGTVFPKSYYMRERPYVYFGEPTLVPEDEERYKTDGSYPSAHTALGWGMALLLSELNQEAQDELLALGYEWGQSRVIAGFHWQSDVDAARTIASACFARLHDHPDFIADMNEAKEEYARLKNGGDALPTVQAGKQQAGGIYTLQGQPLDTPPKHGFYIEDGQKKFKKSKD
;
A
#
# COMPACT_ATOMS: atom_id res chain seq x y z
N MET A 1 -33.76 -5.80 -9.87
CA MET A 1 -33.53 -7.15 -9.28
C MET A 1 -32.14 -7.74 -9.57
N LYS A 2 -31.43 -7.37 -10.65
CA LYS A 2 -30.06 -7.86 -10.92
C LYS A 2 -28.98 -7.17 -10.07
N THR A 3 -29.17 -5.90 -9.74
CA THR A 3 -28.24 -5.11 -8.89
C THR A 3 -28.17 -5.58 -7.44
N LEU A 4 -29.28 -6.07 -6.87
CA LEU A 4 -29.30 -6.56 -5.49
C LEU A 4 -28.56 -7.90 -5.30
N ARG A 5 -28.54 -8.77 -6.35
CA ARG A 5 -27.80 -10.04 -6.29
C ARG A 5 -26.27 -9.85 -6.36
N ILE A 6 -25.80 -8.84 -7.11
CA ILE A 6 -24.39 -8.51 -7.23
C ILE A 6 -23.86 -7.93 -5.90
N LEU A 7 -24.64 -7.09 -5.22
CA LEU A 7 -24.29 -6.52 -3.91
C LEU A 7 -24.14 -7.63 -2.85
N LEU A 8 -25.01 -8.64 -2.87
CA LEU A 8 -24.97 -9.76 -1.91
C LEU A 8 -23.75 -10.67 -2.11
N LEU A 9 -23.33 -10.90 -3.37
CA LEU A 9 -22.13 -11.69 -3.65
C LEU A 9 -20.82 -10.98 -3.25
N CYS A 10 -20.76 -9.65 -3.40
CA CYS A 10 -19.58 -8.86 -2.99
C CYS A 10 -19.44 -8.79 -1.46
N VAL A 11 -20.57 -8.71 -0.74
CA VAL A 11 -20.56 -8.77 0.74
C VAL A 11 -20.11 -10.14 1.23
N VAL A 12 -20.48 -11.23 0.52
CA VAL A 12 -20.07 -12.59 0.87
C VAL A 12 -18.58 -12.84 0.57
N SER A 13 -18.01 -12.27 -0.51
CA SER A 13 -16.58 -12.41 -0.78
C SER A 13 -15.70 -11.58 0.17
N CYS A 14 -16.14 -10.38 0.57
CA CYS A 14 -15.50 -9.61 1.63
C CYS A 14 -15.68 -10.25 3.02
N SER A 15 -16.84 -10.85 3.28
CA SER A 15 -17.09 -11.57 4.54
C SER A 15 -16.23 -12.84 4.66
N SER A 16 -15.89 -13.50 3.55
CA SER A 16 -14.96 -14.64 3.57
C SER A 16 -13.50 -14.23 3.78
N MET A 17 -13.12 -13.00 3.47
CA MET A 17 -11.81 -12.45 3.86
C MET A 17 -11.69 -12.22 5.37
N VAL A 18 -12.81 -11.89 6.05
CA VAL A 18 -12.86 -11.70 7.51
C VAL A 18 -13.01 -13.02 8.27
N VAL A 19 -13.61 -14.07 7.66
CA VAL A 19 -13.91 -15.35 8.34
C VAL A 19 -12.73 -16.34 8.32
N SER A 20 -11.66 -16.10 7.56
CA SER A 20 -10.51 -17.01 7.45
C SER A 20 -9.44 -16.81 8.54
N SER A 21 -9.55 -15.83 9.43
CA SER A 21 -8.70 -15.71 10.61
C SER A 21 -9.42 -16.27 11.84
N GLN A 22 -9.26 -17.56 12.09
CA GLN A 22 -9.74 -18.17 13.34
C GLN A 22 -8.90 -17.68 14.53
N GLU A 23 -9.65 -17.24 15.56
CA GLU A 23 -9.28 -17.06 16.96
C GLU A 23 -8.34 -15.90 17.35
N SER A 24 -8.88 -14.67 17.26
CA SER A 24 -8.71 -13.71 18.36
C SER A 24 -10.05 -13.00 18.60
N THR A 25 -10.54 -12.97 19.83
CA THR A 25 -11.84 -12.50 20.26
C THR A 25 -11.96 -10.97 20.36
N ASN A 26 -11.19 -10.23 19.58
CA ASN A 26 -11.28 -8.77 19.46
C ASN A 26 -11.61 -8.36 18.03
N GLU A 27 -12.86 -8.55 17.66
CA GLU A 27 -13.38 -8.03 16.38
C GLU A 27 -13.62 -6.51 16.55
N TYR A 28 -12.61 -5.70 16.19
CA TYR A 28 -12.73 -4.23 16.21
C TYR A 28 -13.75 -3.77 15.15
N THR A 29 -14.80 -3.11 15.59
CA THR A 29 -15.79 -2.47 14.69
C THR A 29 -15.11 -1.35 13.88
N LEU A 30 -15.32 -1.31 12.56
CA LEU A 30 -14.80 -0.26 11.71
C LEU A 30 -15.51 1.08 11.94
N TYR A 31 -14.87 2.20 11.57
CA TYR A 31 -15.41 3.54 11.74
C TYR A 31 -16.59 3.80 10.80
N TYR A 32 -16.43 3.48 9.52
CA TYR A 32 -17.42 3.71 8.49
C TYR A 32 -17.86 2.41 7.82
N SER A 33 -19.14 2.33 7.47
CA SER A 33 -19.64 1.34 6.53
C SER A 33 -19.17 1.65 5.10
N LEU A 34 -19.30 0.67 4.19
CA LEU A 34 -18.93 0.82 2.78
C LEU A 34 -19.59 2.02 2.08
N THR A 35 -20.84 2.33 2.46
CA THR A 35 -21.62 3.39 1.81
C THR A 35 -21.32 4.80 2.33
N GLU A 36 -20.59 4.91 3.43
CA GLU A 36 -20.21 6.18 4.05
C GLU A 36 -18.82 6.64 3.60
N LEU A 37 -18.05 5.73 2.98
CA LEU A 37 -16.76 6.03 2.39
C LEU A 37 -16.90 6.76 1.05
N PRO A 38 -15.89 7.56 0.64
CA PRO A 38 -15.88 8.22 -0.66
C PRO A 38 -16.08 7.21 -1.81
N ASN A 39 -17.02 7.49 -2.71
CA ASN A 39 -17.28 6.61 -3.85
C ASN A 39 -16.20 6.79 -4.93
N ALA A 40 -15.24 5.89 -4.96
CA ALA A 40 -14.11 5.93 -5.87
C ALA A 40 -14.48 5.87 -7.37
N LEU A 41 -15.65 5.34 -7.72
CA LEU A 41 -16.14 5.37 -9.10
C LEU A 41 -16.37 6.79 -9.66
N VAL A 42 -16.45 7.79 -8.78
CA VAL A 42 -16.70 9.19 -9.18
C VAL A 42 -15.41 9.94 -9.49
N TYR A 43 -14.33 9.67 -8.74
CA TYR A 43 -13.12 10.50 -8.78
C TYR A 43 -11.85 9.76 -9.25
N VAL A 44 -11.87 8.45 -9.34
CA VAL A 44 -10.75 7.67 -9.84
C VAL A 44 -11.03 7.26 -11.29
N PRO A 45 -10.07 7.44 -12.22
CA PRO A 45 -10.24 7.02 -13.62
C PRO A 45 -10.56 5.53 -13.74
N ALA A 46 -11.27 5.15 -14.79
CA ALA A 46 -11.43 3.74 -15.15
C ALA A 46 -10.08 3.08 -15.45
N PRO A 47 -9.94 1.75 -15.23
CA PRO A 47 -8.73 1.04 -15.61
C PRO A 47 -8.41 1.21 -17.10
N PRO A 48 -7.13 1.28 -17.50
CA PRO A 48 -6.72 1.46 -18.88
C PRO A 48 -7.28 0.40 -19.83
N SER A 49 -7.78 0.82 -20.98
CA SER A 49 -8.18 -0.11 -22.03
C SER A 49 -6.97 -0.78 -22.67
N PRO A 50 -7.09 -2.03 -23.18
CA PRO A 50 -5.97 -2.78 -23.77
C PRO A 50 -5.24 -2.08 -24.92
N SER A 51 -5.92 -1.16 -25.63
CA SER A 51 -5.34 -0.39 -26.75
C SER A 51 -4.68 0.93 -26.34
N SER A 52 -4.71 1.28 -25.04
CA SER A 52 -4.21 2.57 -24.57
C SER A 52 -2.70 2.56 -24.27
N ALA A 53 -2.08 3.74 -24.33
CA ALA A 53 -0.68 3.91 -23.92
C ALA A 53 -0.46 3.59 -22.42
N LEU A 54 -1.48 3.82 -21.58
CA LEU A 54 -1.44 3.46 -20.16
C LEU A 54 -1.42 1.95 -19.95
N PHE A 55 -2.13 1.17 -20.78
CA PHE A 55 -2.05 -0.29 -20.69
C PHE A 55 -0.68 -0.81 -21.19
N ALA A 56 -0.08 -0.16 -22.20
CA ALA A 56 1.29 -0.46 -22.61
C ALA A 56 2.28 -0.21 -21.45
N TYR A 57 2.08 0.86 -20.66
CA TYR A 57 2.85 1.11 -19.46
C TYR A 57 2.62 0.04 -18.38
N ASP A 58 1.37 -0.34 -18.10
CA ASP A 58 1.03 -1.44 -17.20
C ASP A 58 1.77 -2.73 -17.59
N THR A 59 1.78 -3.06 -18.87
CA THR A 59 2.49 -4.24 -19.41
C THR A 59 4.00 -4.13 -19.17
N ALA A 60 4.58 -2.97 -19.43
CA ALA A 60 6.01 -2.74 -19.20
C ALA A 60 6.39 -2.87 -17.73
N GLN A 61 5.55 -2.38 -16.81
CA GLN A 61 5.73 -2.51 -15.36
C GLN A 61 5.59 -3.97 -14.89
N TYR A 62 4.64 -4.72 -15.44
CA TYR A 62 4.53 -6.16 -15.17
C TYR A 62 5.83 -6.90 -15.58
N GLN A 63 6.36 -6.62 -16.77
CA GLN A 63 7.60 -7.25 -17.24
C GLN A 63 8.82 -6.82 -16.41
N TRP A 64 8.87 -5.57 -15.94
CA TRP A 64 9.87 -5.13 -14.98
C TRP A 64 9.74 -5.89 -13.66
N GLY A 65 8.54 -5.95 -13.09
CA GLY A 65 8.26 -6.66 -11.85
C GLY A 65 8.65 -8.14 -11.92
N LYS A 66 8.35 -8.80 -13.03
CA LYS A 66 8.74 -10.20 -13.27
C LYS A 66 10.26 -10.41 -13.16
N ARG A 67 11.07 -9.48 -13.70
CA ARG A 67 12.54 -9.55 -13.56
C ARG A 67 13.03 -9.36 -12.13
N MET A 68 12.28 -8.63 -11.30
CA MET A 68 12.64 -8.39 -9.90
C MET A 68 12.40 -9.62 -9.01
N ARG A 69 11.59 -10.60 -9.42
CA ARG A 69 11.18 -11.73 -8.57
C ARG A 69 12.34 -12.56 -8.02
N SER A 70 13.46 -12.64 -8.74
CA SER A 70 14.66 -13.40 -8.33
C SER A 70 15.68 -12.58 -7.54
N THR A 71 15.36 -11.35 -7.16
CA THR A 71 16.23 -10.43 -6.42
C THR A 71 15.81 -10.31 -4.96
N GLU A 72 16.58 -9.62 -4.11
CA GLU A 72 16.20 -9.26 -2.74
C GLU A 72 14.87 -8.48 -2.71
N ARG A 73 14.63 -7.63 -3.71
CA ARG A 73 13.36 -6.91 -3.84
C ARG A 73 12.18 -7.86 -4.09
N GLY A 74 12.41 -8.96 -4.80
CA GLY A 74 11.41 -10.03 -4.95
C GLY A 74 11.15 -10.77 -3.63
N ALA A 75 12.19 -11.07 -2.85
CA ALA A 75 12.02 -11.65 -1.52
C ALA A 75 11.18 -10.73 -0.62
N GLN A 76 11.44 -9.43 -0.60
CA GLN A 76 10.63 -8.44 0.10
C GLN A 76 9.18 -8.43 -0.42
N ALA A 77 8.97 -8.50 -1.74
CA ALA A 77 7.64 -8.55 -2.31
C ALA A 77 6.82 -9.77 -1.85
N ARG A 78 7.49 -10.89 -1.59
CA ARG A 78 6.85 -12.07 -1.01
C ARG A 78 6.46 -11.86 0.45
N THR A 79 7.29 -11.18 1.27
CA THR A 79 6.93 -10.86 2.66
C THR A 79 5.77 -9.86 2.76
N HIS A 80 5.62 -8.99 1.75
CA HIS A 80 4.49 -8.05 1.66
C HIS A 80 3.17 -8.73 1.20
N ALA A 81 3.18 -10.01 0.83
CA ALA A 81 1.98 -10.74 0.40
C ALA A 81 1.18 -11.22 1.63
N THR A 82 0.80 -10.32 2.50
CA THR A 82 -0.01 -10.57 3.69
C THR A 82 -1.12 -9.54 3.84
N GLU A 83 -2.24 -9.96 4.43
CA GLU A 83 -3.36 -9.11 4.83
C GLU A 83 -3.51 -9.09 6.37
N ASP A 84 -2.66 -9.81 7.08
CA ASP A 84 -2.63 -9.84 8.53
C ASP A 84 -2.02 -8.53 9.08
N ILE A 85 -2.82 -7.75 9.80
CA ILE A 85 -2.42 -6.45 10.33
C ILE A 85 -1.23 -6.55 11.31
N GLY A 86 -1.18 -7.62 12.11
CA GLY A 86 -0.06 -7.83 13.05
C GLY A 86 1.26 -8.10 12.31
N VAL A 87 1.20 -8.92 11.25
CA VAL A 87 2.36 -9.20 10.38
C VAL A 87 2.78 -7.95 9.61
N MET A 88 1.82 -7.14 9.14
CA MET A 88 2.10 -5.86 8.48
C MET A 88 2.78 -4.89 9.45
N LEU A 89 2.20 -4.63 10.62
CA LEU A 89 2.74 -3.73 11.64
C LEU A 89 4.17 -4.11 12.04
N LYS A 90 4.45 -5.40 12.19
CA LYS A 90 5.79 -5.87 12.51
C LYS A 90 6.84 -5.40 11.47
N GLN A 91 6.47 -5.32 10.19
CA GLN A 91 7.37 -4.85 9.14
C GLN A 91 7.56 -3.33 9.17
N PHE A 92 6.59 -2.58 9.72
CA PHE A 92 6.71 -1.14 9.96
C PHE A 92 7.43 -0.80 11.27
N SER A 93 7.74 -1.77 12.13
CA SER A 93 8.34 -1.53 13.46
C SER A 93 9.69 -0.84 13.37
N GLU A 94 10.57 -1.26 12.46
CA GLU A 94 11.91 -0.69 12.31
C GLU A 94 11.87 0.80 11.94
N PRO A 95 11.22 1.22 10.83
CA PRO A 95 11.16 2.64 10.51
C PRO A 95 10.33 3.44 11.52
N PHE A 96 9.34 2.84 12.19
CA PHE A 96 8.57 3.52 13.21
C PHE A 96 9.35 3.78 14.52
N GLY A 97 10.37 2.96 14.80
CA GLY A 97 11.23 3.08 15.98
C GLY A 97 10.67 2.43 17.26
N LEU A 98 9.59 1.66 17.15
CA LEU A 98 9.03 0.84 18.25
C LEU A 98 8.66 -0.54 17.75
N VAL A 99 8.63 -1.53 18.64
CA VAL A 99 8.05 -2.85 18.33
C VAL A 99 6.53 -2.72 18.30
N LEU A 100 5.97 -2.78 17.11
CA LEU A 100 4.52 -2.66 16.88
C LEU A 100 3.87 -4.05 16.96
N SER A 101 2.98 -4.24 17.92
CA SER A 101 2.21 -5.47 18.08
C SER A 101 1.00 -5.23 18.98
N GLU A 102 0.03 -6.15 18.97
CA GLU A 102 -1.17 -6.04 19.77
C GLU A 102 -0.87 -5.98 21.29
N ASP A 103 0.13 -6.74 21.76
CA ASP A 103 0.52 -6.80 23.17
C ASP A 103 1.42 -5.63 23.62
N LYS A 104 2.24 -5.06 22.73
CA LYS A 104 3.20 -3.99 23.06
C LYS A 104 2.63 -2.59 22.83
N THR A 105 1.80 -2.44 21.83
CA THR A 105 1.25 -1.16 21.37
C THR A 105 -0.25 -1.30 21.05
N PRO A 106 -1.09 -1.65 22.04
CA PRO A 106 -2.49 -2.00 21.81
C PRO A 106 -3.33 -0.84 21.23
N ALA A 107 -3.06 0.42 21.60
CA ALA A 107 -3.78 1.56 21.03
C ALA A 107 -3.37 1.81 19.56
N ILE A 108 -2.08 1.72 19.25
CA ILE A 108 -1.57 1.83 17.87
C ILE A 108 -2.09 0.65 17.03
N TYR A 109 -2.09 -0.57 17.58
CA TYR A 109 -2.62 -1.75 16.89
C TYR A 109 -4.11 -1.59 16.55
N ARG A 110 -4.93 -1.16 17.52
CA ARG A 110 -6.36 -0.92 17.31
C ARG A 110 -6.62 0.13 16.22
N LEU A 111 -5.93 1.28 16.29
CA LEU A 111 -6.00 2.32 15.27
C LEU A 111 -5.62 1.79 13.89
N ALA A 112 -4.50 1.07 13.80
CA ALA A 112 -4.00 0.49 12.56
C ALA A 112 -4.97 -0.54 11.98
N TYR A 113 -5.52 -1.43 12.81
CA TYR A 113 -6.49 -2.43 12.38
C TYR A 113 -7.75 -1.76 11.80
N ARG A 114 -8.40 -0.92 12.60
CA ARG A 114 -9.64 -0.24 12.20
C ARG A 114 -9.44 0.68 11.00
N GLY A 115 -8.38 1.49 11.04
CA GLY A 115 -8.08 2.48 10.01
C GLY A 115 -7.67 1.84 8.68
N ALA A 116 -6.74 0.89 8.68
CA ALA A 116 -6.26 0.26 7.45
C ALA A 116 -7.36 -0.54 6.75
N TRP A 117 -8.18 -1.30 7.48
CA TRP A 117 -9.33 -2.01 6.90
C TRP A 117 -10.41 -1.05 6.37
N ASN A 118 -10.72 0.03 7.09
CA ASN A 118 -11.65 1.03 6.58
C ASN A 118 -11.16 1.67 5.28
N ILE A 119 -9.87 2.00 5.21
CA ILE A 119 -9.22 2.53 4.00
C ILE A 119 -9.30 1.52 2.86
N CYS A 120 -9.00 0.25 3.14
CA CYS A 120 -9.07 -0.85 2.18
C CYS A 120 -10.48 -0.99 1.58
N PHE A 121 -11.51 -0.82 2.39
CA PHE A 121 -12.91 -0.92 1.96
C PHE A 121 -13.31 0.10 0.89
N GLY A 122 -12.60 1.23 0.78
CA GLY A 122 -12.77 2.17 -0.34
C GLY A 122 -12.53 1.56 -1.72
N THR A 123 -11.83 0.41 -1.79
CA THR A 123 -11.56 -0.31 -3.04
C THR A 123 -12.69 -1.24 -3.49
N VAL A 124 -13.67 -1.56 -2.63
CA VAL A 124 -14.67 -2.62 -2.86
C VAL A 124 -15.58 -2.31 -4.05
N PHE A 125 -16.18 -1.11 -4.09
CA PHE A 125 -17.11 -0.76 -5.16
C PHE A 125 -16.45 -0.73 -6.55
N PRO A 126 -15.31 -0.04 -6.77
CA PRO A 126 -14.67 -0.07 -8.07
C PRO A 126 -14.15 -1.46 -8.45
N LYS A 127 -13.68 -2.27 -7.49
CA LYS A 127 -13.25 -3.65 -7.75
C LYS A 127 -14.40 -4.49 -8.30
N SER A 128 -15.55 -4.43 -7.66
CA SER A 128 -16.76 -5.16 -8.08
C SER A 128 -17.34 -4.65 -9.39
N TYR A 129 -17.20 -3.36 -9.66
CA TYR A 129 -17.73 -2.73 -10.87
C TYR A 129 -16.90 -3.07 -12.10
N TYR A 130 -15.57 -2.96 -12.02
CA TYR A 130 -14.69 -3.15 -13.18
C TYR A 130 -14.32 -4.61 -13.42
N MET A 131 -14.22 -5.44 -12.38
CA MET A 131 -13.84 -6.86 -12.48
C MET A 131 -12.66 -7.07 -13.44
N ARG A 132 -11.66 -6.18 -13.37
CA ARG A 132 -10.50 -6.19 -14.25
C ARG A 132 -9.73 -7.50 -14.11
N GLU A 133 -9.35 -8.09 -15.23
CA GLU A 133 -8.51 -9.29 -15.26
C GLU A 133 -7.12 -9.01 -14.68
N ARG A 134 -6.61 -9.94 -13.86
CA ARG A 134 -5.29 -9.83 -13.24
C ARG A 134 -4.16 -10.14 -14.23
N PRO A 135 -2.96 -9.52 -14.07
CA PRO A 135 -1.85 -9.73 -15.00
C PRO A 135 -1.48 -11.20 -15.20
N TYR A 136 -1.38 -11.98 -14.13
CA TYR A 136 -1.00 -13.39 -14.23
C TYR A 136 -2.04 -14.24 -14.99
N VAL A 137 -3.31 -13.89 -14.89
CA VAL A 137 -4.39 -14.53 -15.68
C VAL A 137 -4.27 -14.11 -17.14
N TYR A 138 -4.12 -12.80 -17.40
CA TYR A 138 -3.99 -12.24 -18.75
C TYR A 138 -2.81 -12.84 -19.54
N PHE A 139 -1.67 -13.03 -18.88
CA PHE A 139 -0.47 -13.60 -19.53
C PHE A 139 -0.40 -15.14 -19.45
N GLY A 140 -1.24 -15.78 -18.64
CA GLY A 140 -1.14 -17.23 -18.37
C GLY A 140 0.18 -17.62 -17.69
N GLU A 141 0.71 -16.76 -16.82
CA GLU A 141 2.03 -16.93 -16.18
C GLU A 141 1.89 -17.03 -14.66
N PRO A 142 2.77 -17.81 -13.99
CA PRO A 142 2.71 -17.90 -12.53
C PRO A 142 3.12 -16.58 -11.85
N THR A 143 2.58 -16.38 -10.66
CA THR A 143 2.93 -15.26 -9.77
C THR A 143 4.17 -15.58 -8.93
N LEU A 144 4.59 -14.63 -8.08
CA LEU A 144 5.60 -14.86 -7.05
C LEU A 144 5.06 -15.68 -5.87
N VAL A 145 3.72 -15.74 -5.70
CA VAL A 145 3.02 -16.42 -4.60
C VAL A 145 1.93 -17.34 -5.20
N PRO A 146 2.31 -18.48 -5.80
CA PRO A 146 1.37 -19.36 -6.52
C PRO A 146 0.25 -19.89 -5.63
N GLU A 147 0.50 -20.02 -4.34
CA GLU A 147 -0.48 -20.47 -3.34
C GLU A 147 -1.72 -19.60 -3.24
N ASP A 148 -1.62 -18.32 -3.64
CA ASP A 148 -2.72 -17.35 -3.59
C ASP A 148 -3.48 -17.24 -4.93
N GLU A 149 -2.99 -17.83 -6.01
CA GLU A 149 -3.53 -17.59 -7.37
C GLU A 149 -4.99 -17.99 -7.50
N GLU A 150 -5.36 -19.16 -7.01
CA GLU A 150 -6.73 -19.67 -7.15
C GLU A 150 -7.73 -18.81 -6.37
N ARG A 151 -7.31 -18.29 -5.18
CA ARG A 151 -8.12 -17.40 -4.37
C ARG A 151 -8.48 -16.11 -5.12
N TYR A 152 -7.53 -15.55 -5.88
CA TYR A 152 -7.70 -14.25 -6.54
C TYR A 152 -8.10 -14.32 -8.01
N LYS A 153 -8.16 -15.51 -8.60
CA LYS A 153 -8.41 -15.71 -10.03
C LYS A 153 -9.70 -15.10 -10.53
N THR A 154 -10.74 -15.15 -9.72
CA THR A 154 -12.09 -14.66 -10.03
C THR A 154 -12.41 -13.32 -9.34
N ASP A 155 -11.46 -12.74 -8.60
CA ASP A 155 -11.60 -11.42 -7.97
C ASP A 155 -10.93 -10.34 -8.83
N GLY A 156 -11.62 -9.20 -8.99
CA GLY A 156 -11.14 -8.10 -9.83
C GLY A 156 -9.78 -7.54 -9.41
N SER A 157 -8.92 -7.24 -10.39
CA SER A 157 -7.60 -6.65 -10.15
C SER A 157 -7.66 -5.20 -9.69
N TYR A 158 -8.56 -4.41 -10.24
CA TYR A 158 -8.59 -2.95 -10.08
C TYR A 158 -9.65 -2.48 -9.10
N PRO A 159 -9.30 -1.63 -8.13
CA PRO A 159 -7.97 -1.27 -7.64
C PRO A 159 -7.38 -2.30 -6.68
N SER A 160 -6.11 -2.15 -6.28
CA SER A 160 -5.41 -3.08 -5.41
C SER A 160 -5.75 -2.87 -3.93
N ALA A 161 -6.45 -3.81 -3.30
CA ALA A 161 -6.76 -3.79 -1.87
C ALA A 161 -5.50 -3.87 -0.99
N HIS A 162 -4.55 -4.73 -1.31
CA HIS A 162 -3.26 -4.82 -0.60
C HIS A 162 -2.48 -3.51 -0.61
N THR A 163 -2.51 -2.79 -1.76
CA THR A 163 -1.87 -1.46 -1.83
C THR A 163 -2.59 -0.47 -0.93
N ALA A 164 -3.92 -0.50 -0.89
CA ALA A 164 -4.69 0.38 -0.01
C ALA A 164 -4.40 0.10 1.48
N LEU A 165 -4.25 -1.18 1.86
CA LEU A 165 -3.82 -1.57 3.22
C LEU A 165 -2.43 -1.01 3.55
N GLY A 166 -1.42 -1.28 2.72
CA GLY A 166 -0.04 -0.87 3.01
C GLY A 166 0.16 0.64 2.97
N TRP A 167 -0.48 1.34 2.03
CA TRP A 167 -0.44 2.80 1.96
C TRP A 167 -1.23 3.44 3.10
N GLY A 168 -2.40 2.89 3.44
CA GLY A 168 -3.18 3.33 4.60
C GLY A 168 -2.43 3.17 5.91
N MET A 169 -1.74 2.03 6.10
CA MET A 169 -0.88 1.79 7.25
C MET A 169 0.22 2.85 7.36
N ALA A 170 0.90 3.14 6.25
CA ALA A 170 1.95 4.17 6.20
C ALA A 170 1.42 5.55 6.58
N LEU A 171 0.24 5.95 6.07
CA LEU A 171 -0.39 7.22 6.41
C LEU A 171 -0.73 7.33 7.90
N LEU A 172 -1.33 6.28 8.47
CA LEU A 172 -1.69 6.22 9.90
C LEU A 172 -0.45 6.33 10.78
N LEU A 173 0.59 5.56 10.49
CA LEU A 173 1.82 5.56 11.28
C LEU A 173 2.64 6.84 11.12
N SER A 174 2.62 7.47 9.93
CA SER A 174 3.28 8.75 9.67
C SER A 174 2.65 9.90 10.47
N GLU A 175 1.35 9.84 10.73
CA GLU A 175 0.69 10.82 11.60
C GLU A 175 1.06 10.67 13.07
N LEU A 176 1.38 9.44 13.51
CA LEU A 176 1.83 9.16 14.87
C LEU A 176 3.31 9.54 15.08
N ASN A 177 4.17 9.24 14.10
CA ASN A 177 5.60 9.54 14.13
C ASN A 177 6.03 10.35 12.91
N GLN A 178 5.92 11.68 13.01
CA GLN A 178 6.29 12.61 11.94
C GLN A 178 7.79 12.63 11.64
N GLU A 179 8.65 12.25 12.60
CA GLU A 179 10.09 12.19 12.39
C GLU A 179 10.49 11.06 11.43
N ALA A 180 9.70 10.00 11.39
CA ALA A 180 9.91 8.84 10.52
C ALA A 180 8.97 8.80 9.30
N GLN A 181 8.25 9.89 9.02
CA GLN A 181 7.21 9.90 7.99
C GLN A 181 7.73 9.48 6.60
N ASP A 182 8.92 9.93 6.22
CA ASP A 182 9.46 9.68 4.88
C ASP A 182 9.78 8.19 4.69
N GLU A 183 10.36 7.54 5.68
CA GLU A 183 10.67 6.11 5.68
C GLU A 183 9.40 5.26 5.72
N LEU A 184 8.41 5.67 6.51
CA LEU A 184 7.11 4.99 6.62
C LEU A 184 6.34 5.08 5.29
N LEU A 185 6.30 6.27 4.68
CA LEU A 185 5.67 6.47 3.37
C LEU A 185 6.41 5.72 2.25
N ALA A 186 7.75 5.67 2.29
CA ALA A 186 8.55 4.90 1.35
C ALA A 186 8.20 3.40 1.45
N LEU A 187 8.11 2.84 2.67
CA LEU A 187 7.72 1.45 2.88
C LEU A 187 6.29 1.18 2.39
N GLY A 188 5.34 2.07 2.69
CA GLY A 188 3.96 1.97 2.18
C GLY A 188 3.88 2.02 0.65
N TYR A 189 4.73 2.84 0.01
CA TYR A 189 4.86 2.88 -1.44
C TYR A 189 5.36 1.54 -1.99
N GLU A 190 6.43 0.99 -1.39
CA GLU A 190 7.01 -0.30 -1.76
C GLU A 190 6.02 -1.46 -1.56
N TRP A 191 5.12 -1.36 -0.59
CA TRP A 191 4.04 -2.34 -0.40
C TRP A 191 3.17 -2.50 -1.64
N GLY A 192 2.78 -1.38 -2.24
CA GLY A 192 2.05 -1.38 -3.51
C GLY A 192 2.88 -1.94 -4.68
N GLN A 193 4.14 -1.51 -4.82
CA GLN A 193 5.04 -2.00 -5.88
C GLN A 193 5.30 -3.51 -5.77
N SER A 194 5.27 -4.05 -4.57
CA SER A 194 5.37 -5.49 -4.33
C SER A 194 4.25 -6.28 -5.03
N ARG A 195 3.07 -5.69 -5.21
CA ARG A 195 1.96 -6.35 -5.91
C ARG A 195 2.17 -6.43 -7.41
N VAL A 196 2.87 -5.45 -8.00
CA VAL A 196 3.31 -5.47 -9.41
C VAL A 196 4.39 -6.54 -9.59
N ILE A 197 5.40 -6.55 -8.71
CA ILE A 197 6.49 -7.53 -8.73
C ILE A 197 5.94 -8.95 -8.57
N ALA A 198 5.03 -9.15 -7.63
CA ALA A 198 4.38 -10.44 -7.41
C ALA A 198 3.52 -10.89 -8.60
N GLY A 199 3.03 -9.96 -9.44
CA GLY A 199 2.24 -10.27 -10.64
C GLY A 199 0.74 -10.35 -10.40
N PHE A 200 0.26 -9.89 -9.25
CA PHE A 200 -1.17 -9.89 -8.92
C PHE A 200 -1.91 -8.65 -9.43
N HIS A 201 -1.18 -7.54 -9.62
CA HIS A 201 -1.77 -6.25 -9.97
C HIS A 201 -0.99 -5.54 -11.07
N TRP A 202 -1.73 -4.77 -11.86
CA TRP A 202 -1.18 -3.81 -12.80
C TRP A 202 -0.69 -2.56 -12.06
N GLN A 203 0.22 -1.78 -12.67
CA GLN A 203 0.68 -0.53 -12.05
C GLN A 203 -0.47 0.45 -11.80
N SER A 204 -1.38 0.58 -12.76
CA SER A 204 -2.55 1.46 -12.60
C SER A 204 -3.52 1.01 -11.50
N ASP A 205 -3.60 -0.30 -11.16
CA ASP A 205 -4.36 -0.78 -10.00
C ASP A 205 -3.77 -0.26 -8.69
N VAL A 206 -2.45 -0.21 -8.63
CA VAL A 206 -1.67 0.24 -7.47
C VAL A 206 -1.79 1.76 -7.30
N ASP A 207 -1.65 2.52 -8.39
CA ASP A 207 -1.73 3.98 -8.36
C ASP A 207 -3.14 4.46 -7.99
N ALA A 208 -4.18 3.82 -8.55
CA ALA A 208 -5.56 4.08 -8.18
C ALA A 208 -5.83 3.78 -6.70
N ALA A 209 -5.27 2.68 -6.18
CA ALA A 209 -5.45 2.29 -4.79
C ALA A 209 -4.83 3.30 -3.81
N ARG A 210 -3.67 3.89 -4.10
CA ARG A 210 -3.07 4.95 -3.28
C ARG A 210 -3.96 6.20 -3.24
N THR A 211 -4.52 6.58 -4.39
CA THR A 211 -5.47 7.71 -4.47
C THR A 211 -6.70 7.46 -3.60
N ILE A 212 -7.30 6.27 -3.71
CA ILE A 212 -8.46 5.87 -2.91
C ILE A 212 -8.12 5.84 -1.43
N ALA A 213 -7.01 5.22 -1.07
CA ALA A 213 -6.57 5.13 0.32
C ALA A 213 -6.36 6.51 0.95
N SER A 214 -5.75 7.45 0.22
CA SER A 214 -5.56 8.83 0.70
C SER A 214 -6.89 9.57 0.90
N ALA A 215 -7.88 9.36 0.01
CA ALA A 215 -9.21 9.95 0.15
C ALA A 215 -9.97 9.35 1.34
N CYS A 216 -9.90 8.02 1.54
CA CYS A 216 -10.50 7.36 2.69
C CYS A 216 -9.81 7.78 4.00
N PHE A 217 -8.48 7.88 4.02
CA PHE A 217 -7.74 8.38 5.18
C PHE A 217 -8.19 9.79 5.58
N ALA A 218 -8.33 10.71 4.61
CA ALA A 218 -8.85 12.04 4.89
C ALA A 218 -10.28 12.00 5.45
N ARG A 219 -11.13 11.07 4.97
CA ARG A 219 -12.50 10.89 5.48
C ARG A 219 -12.54 10.40 6.92
N LEU A 220 -11.58 9.57 7.35
CA LEU A 220 -11.53 9.07 8.73
C LEU A 220 -11.44 10.20 9.76
N HIS A 221 -10.81 11.32 9.44
CA HIS A 221 -10.64 12.47 10.34
C HIS A 221 -11.94 13.21 10.69
N ASP A 222 -13.05 12.88 10.05
CA ASP A 222 -14.38 13.37 10.41
C ASP A 222 -15.14 12.44 11.40
N HIS A 223 -14.57 11.27 11.71
CA HIS A 223 -15.19 10.31 12.61
C HIS A 223 -14.71 10.47 14.05
N PRO A 224 -15.63 10.68 15.04
CA PRO A 224 -15.22 10.93 16.44
C PRO A 224 -14.41 9.77 17.05
N ASP A 225 -14.77 8.52 16.77
CA ASP A 225 -14.05 7.36 17.29
C ASP A 225 -12.65 7.23 16.67
N PHE A 226 -12.48 7.61 15.39
CA PHE A 226 -11.14 7.65 14.78
C PHE A 226 -10.24 8.69 15.47
N ILE A 227 -10.80 9.87 15.75
CA ILE A 227 -10.06 10.92 16.47
C ILE A 227 -9.71 10.46 17.89
N ALA A 228 -10.62 9.76 18.58
CA ALA A 228 -10.34 9.19 19.90
C ALA A 228 -9.22 8.15 19.84
N ASP A 229 -9.30 7.17 18.94
CA ASP A 229 -8.27 6.15 18.75
C ASP A 229 -6.91 6.76 18.34
N MET A 230 -6.91 7.78 17.48
CA MET A 230 -5.70 8.50 17.07
C MET A 230 -5.04 9.20 18.27
N ASN A 231 -5.83 9.84 19.13
CA ASN A 231 -5.30 10.51 20.32
C ASN A 231 -4.72 9.50 21.31
N GLU A 232 -5.41 8.39 21.58
CA GLU A 232 -4.89 7.33 22.45
C GLU A 232 -3.58 6.72 21.87
N ALA A 233 -3.51 6.49 20.57
CA ALA A 233 -2.31 6.01 19.91
C ALA A 233 -1.13 7.02 20.00
N LYS A 234 -1.41 8.32 19.87
CA LYS A 234 -0.41 9.39 20.07
C LYS A 234 0.11 9.43 21.51
N GLU A 235 -0.77 9.27 22.50
CA GLU A 235 -0.39 9.20 23.91
C GLU A 235 0.45 7.94 24.20
N GLU A 236 0.06 6.78 23.66
CA GLU A 236 0.83 5.54 23.76
C GLU A 236 2.22 5.70 23.15
N TYR A 237 2.31 6.23 21.92
CA TYR A 237 3.58 6.50 21.25
C TYR A 237 4.48 7.41 22.09
N ALA A 238 3.95 8.54 22.57
CA ALA A 238 4.71 9.49 23.37
C ALA A 238 5.23 8.88 24.68
N ARG A 239 4.42 8.06 25.35
CA ARG A 239 4.80 7.35 26.57
C ARG A 239 5.93 6.35 26.31
N LEU A 240 5.81 5.53 25.27
CA LEU A 240 6.81 4.50 24.92
C LEU A 240 8.12 5.11 24.43
N LYS A 241 8.05 6.16 23.59
CA LYS A 241 9.23 6.90 23.11
C LYS A 241 10.05 7.49 24.26
N ASN A 242 9.39 8.00 25.32
CA ASN A 242 10.03 8.62 26.46
C ASN A 242 10.43 7.61 27.57
N GLY A 243 9.81 6.42 27.58
CA GLY A 243 10.01 5.40 28.65
C GLY A 243 11.17 4.44 28.42
N GLY A 244 11.92 4.54 27.33
CA GLY A 244 13.08 3.68 27.04
C GLY A 244 12.76 2.35 26.38
N ASP A 245 11.51 2.07 26.02
CA ASP A 245 11.10 0.91 25.22
C ASP A 245 11.25 1.14 23.70
N ALA A 246 11.78 2.31 23.31
CA ALA A 246 12.10 2.62 21.92
C ALA A 246 13.24 1.71 21.41
N LEU A 247 13.09 1.17 20.21
CA LEU A 247 14.18 0.50 19.51
C LEU A 247 15.34 1.50 19.38
N PRO A 248 16.60 1.04 19.52
CA PRO A 248 17.73 1.90 19.20
C PRO A 248 17.52 2.37 17.76
N THR A 249 17.42 3.68 17.60
CA THR A 249 17.31 4.28 16.27
C THR A 249 18.51 3.81 15.49
N VAL A 250 18.33 2.87 14.57
CA VAL A 250 19.28 2.69 13.50
C VAL A 250 19.18 4.01 12.77
N GLN A 251 20.14 4.92 13.06
CA GLN A 251 20.36 6.01 12.14
C GLN A 251 20.58 5.27 10.82
N ALA A 252 19.57 5.28 9.97
CA ALA A 252 19.75 4.99 8.57
C ALA A 252 20.92 5.88 8.22
N GLY A 253 22.10 5.25 8.10
CA GLY A 253 23.32 6.00 7.87
C GLY A 253 22.91 6.89 6.74
N LYS A 254 23.00 8.21 6.92
CA LYS A 254 22.74 9.14 5.83
C LYS A 254 23.49 8.53 4.69
N GLN A 255 22.83 7.75 3.86
CA GLN A 255 23.35 7.44 2.56
C GLN A 255 23.60 8.82 2.03
N GLN A 256 24.88 9.20 2.07
CA GLN A 256 25.29 10.37 1.35
C GLN A 256 24.71 10.14 -0.03
N ALA A 257 23.65 10.88 -0.31
CA ALA A 257 23.04 10.94 -1.62
C ALA A 257 24.03 11.65 -2.54
N GLY A 258 25.26 11.16 -2.55
CA GLY A 258 26.38 11.56 -3.41
C GLY A 258 26.35 10.67 -4.63
N GLY A 259 25.35 10.84 -5.48
CA GLY A 259 25.26 10.12 -6.73
C GLY A 259 24.42 10.89 -7.73
N ILE A 260 24.65 10.59 -8.99
CA ILE A 260 23.91 11.16 -10.11
C ILE A 260 22.92 10.10 -10.58
N TYR A 261 21.65 10.49 -10.72
CA TYR A 261 20.58 9.58 -11.10
C TYR A 261 19.72 10.18 -12.21
N THR A 262 19.13 9.32 -13.04
CA THR A 262 18.01 9.73 -13.91
C THR A 262 16.79 10.10 -13.07
N LEU A 263 15.76 10.73 -13.66
CA LEU A 263 14.49 10.96 -12.99
C LEU A 263 13.73 9.67 -12.62
N GLN A 264 14.14 8.53 -13.18
CA GLN A 264 13.62 7.19 -12.88
C GLN A 264 14.47 6.46 -11.80
N GLY A 265 15.43 7.17 -11.15
CA GLY A 265 16.26 6.60 -10.09
C GLY A 265 17.39 5.70 -10.56
N GLN A 266 17.68 5.61 -11.86
CA GLN A 266 18.81 4.84 -12.38
C GLN A 266 20.12 5.58 -12.13
N PRO A 267 21.17 4.95 -11.56
CA PRO A 267 22.46 5.59 -11.32
C PRO A 267 23.15 5.95 -12.64
N LEU A 268 23.81 7.09 -12.63
CA LEU A 268 24.63 7.59 -13.74
C LEU A 268 26.05 7.86 -13.24
N ASP A 269 27.06 7.45 -14.00
CA ASP A 269 28.46 7.73 -13.67
C ASP A 269 28.80 9.22 -13.85
N THR A 270 28.08 9.91 -14.71
CA THR A 270 28.24 11.35 -15.00
C THR A 270 26.90 11.97 -15.39
N PRO A 271 26.73 13.30 -15.20
CA PRO A 271 25.52 13.98 -15.66
C PRO A 271 25.26 13.76 -17.15
N PRO A 272 24.00 13.57 -17.57
CA PRO A 272 23.65 13.36 -18.96
C PRO A 272 24.12 14.53 -19.84
N LYS A 273 24.29 14.31 -21.13
CA LYS A 273 24.72 15.37 -22.06
C LYS A 273 23.72 16.54 -22.11
N HIS A 274 22.42 16.24 -21.94
CA HIS A 274 21.33 17.22 -21.83
C HIS A 274 20.16 16.61 -21.07
N GLY A 275 19.29 17.45 -20.50
CA GLY A 275 18.06 17.02 -19.83
C GLY A 275 18.13 17.10 -18.30
N PHE A 276 17.09 16.60 -17.66
CA PHE A 276 16.97 16.58 -16.21
C PHE A 276 17.63 15.35 -15.60
N TYR A 277 18.24 15.54 -14.44
CA TYR A 277 18.84 14.51 -13.61
C TYR A 277 18.76 14.89 -12.13
N ILE A 278 19.04 13.95 -11.23
CA ILE A 278 19.13 14.16 -9.80
C ILE A 278 20.59 14.04 -9.40
N GLU A 279 21.13 15.00 -8.70
CA GLU A 279 22.47 14.99 -8.13
C GLU A 279 22.39 15.52 -6.70
N ASP A 280 22.91 14.75 -5.73
CA ASP A 280 22.86 15.06 -4.30
C ASP A 280 21.43 15.33 -3.80
N GLY A 281 20.47 14.53 -4.29
CA GLY A 281 19.05 14.65 -3.95
C GLY A 281 18.34 15.85 -4.60
N GLN A 282 19.02 16.66 -5.41
CA GLN A 282 18.45 17.83 -6.07
C GLN A 282 18.24 17.62 -7.57
N LYS A 283 17.07 18.02 -8.07
CA LYS A 283 16.77 18.02 -9.51
C LYS A 283 17.56 19.12 -10.22
N LYS A 284 18.40 18.72 -11.17
CA LYS A 284 19.23 19.60 -12.00
C LYS A 284 18.88 19.47 -13.48
N PHE A 285 19.17 20.49 -14.25
CA PHE A 285 18.99 20.49 -15.71
C PHE A 285 20.28 20.87 -16.41
N LYS A 286 20.72 20.04 -17.34
CA LYS A 286 21.87 20.32 -18.21
C LYS A 286 21.41 20.76 -19.59
N LYS A 287 21.82 21.95 -20.00
CA LYS A 287 21.57 22.45 -21.38
C LYS A 287 22.51 21.75 -22.34
N SER A 288 22.03 21.48 -23.56
CA SER A 288 22.91 21.12 -24.67
C SER A 288 23.90 22.27 -24.89
N LYS A 289 25.20 21.97 -25.05
CA LYS A 289 26.12 22.94 -25.64
C LYS A 289 25.96 22.78 -27.15
N ASP A 290 25.49 23.84 -27.81
CA ASP A 290 25.57 23.97 -29.28
C ASP A 290 27.02 23.92 -29.74
#